data_fd48b8a055e35b3f16879280eb4bac73
#
_entry.id   fd48b8a055e35b3f16879280eb4bac73
#
_cell.length_a   1.000
_cell.length_b   1.000
_cell.length_c   1.000
_cell.angle_alpha   90.00
_cell.angle_beta   90.00
_cell.angle_gamma   90.00
#
_symmetry.space_group_name_H-M   'P 1'
#
loop_
_entity.id
_entity.type
_entity.pdbx_description
1 polymer ?
#
loop_
_entity_poly.entity_id
_entity_poly.type
_entity_poly.pdbx_seq_one_letter_code
_entity_poly.pdbx_strand_id
1 'polypeptide(L)'
;MQHLDNLLNEAVANNDLPFVVAMVGTAAGVSYSGAAGSGAGPDTVFRVFSFSKAIGAMAAMILIERGKLSLDSRVVDILPEFGNLQVLQGFDGGRPCLRAPKVQATVRHLATHTSGLEYEFWNADIARYVGMTAHPGMLTGLKAALHYPMASDPGTRWGYGMGIDWLGLVVEAVDGRRIDAFCQQEIFDPLGMTSTGFEVDPARLAGMAIRGEDGRFAPFNLAPPSRPEVYGMGHALYSTAPDYLRFLRMILKKGVLDGNRVLAKASVAVMQADQMQGLLFQKMMSAVPLITADFDPFPGTRVTHSFGFLRNEADIPGRRAAGSLGWAGICNTHYWIDPARDVAAVFMAQSLPFAEGRVMRAFENFERAVYARFVRPA
;
A
#
# COMPACT_ATOMS: atom_id res chain seq x y z
N MET A 1 -19.18 20.81 2.17
CA MET A 1 -17.85 20.79 2.82
C MET A 1 -18.00 20.67 4.33
N GLN A 2 -18.78 21.55 4.99
CA GLN A 2 -18.94 21.56 6.46
C GLN A 2 -19.21 20.17 7.10
N HIS A 3 -20.01 19.31 6.44
CA HIS A 3 -20.28 17.99 6.97
C HIS A 3 -19.04 17.09 7.00
N LEU A 4 -18.17 17.16 5.98
CA LEU A 4 -16.90 16.42 5.97
C LEU A 4 -15.94 16.95 7.04
N ASP A 5 -15.86 18.28 7.19
CA ASP A 5 -15.03 18.91 8.23
C ASP A 5 -15.49 18.48 9.63
N ASN A 6 -16.82 18.43 9.86
CA ASN A 6 -17.37 17.97 11.12
C ASN A 6 -16.98 16.53 11.43
N LEU A 7 -17.05 15.61 10.45
CA LEU A 7 -16.65 14.22 10.65
C LEU A 7 -15.18 14.07 11.02
N LEU A 8 -14.27 14.84 10.39
CA LEU A 8 -12.86 14.84 10.76
C LEU A 8 -12.64 15.36 12.18
N ASN A 9 -13.29 16.48 12.54
CA ASN A 9 -13.20 17.06 13.88
C ASN A 9 -13.78 16.13 14.96
N GLU A 10 -14.91 15.48 14.68
CA GLU A 10 -15.54 14.49 15.58
C GLU A 10 -14.64 13.28 15.82
N ALA A 11 -13.98 12.75 14.76
CA ALA A 11 -13.05 11.63 14.90
C ALA A 11 -11.87 11.97 15.82
N VAL A 12 -11.34 13.20 15.75
CA VAL A 12 -10.28 13.65 16.65
C VAL A 12 -10.81 13.92 18.06
N ALA A 13 -11.95 14.60 18.19
CA ALA A 13 -12.56 14.91 19.48
C ALA A 13 -12.94 13.66 20.28
N ASN A 14 -13.40 12.60 19.59
CA ASN A 14 -13.72 11.31 20.15
C ASN A 14 -12.47 10.43 20.44
N ASN A 15 -11.28 10.96 20.18
CA ASN A 15 -10.03 10.23 20.30
C ASN A 15 -9.99 8.95 19.43
N ASP A 16 -10.70 8.95 18.28
CA ASP A 16 -10.61 7.87 17.29
C ASP A 16 -9.29 7.96 16.51
N LEU A 17 -8.80 9.17 16.28
CA LEU A 17 -7.53 9.50 15.62
C LEU A 17 -6.80 10.62 16.37
N PRO A 18 -5.46 10.64 16.38
CA PRO A 18 -4.70 11.77 16.95
C PRO A 18 -4.81 13.03 16.10
N PHE A 19 -4.86 12.87 14.81
CA PHE A 19 -5.09 13.88 13.77
C PHE A 19 -5.39 13.19 12.45
N VAL A 20 -5.90 13.96 11.48
CA VAL A 20 -6.21 13.43 10.13
C VAL A 20 -6.11 14.55 9.09
N VAL A 21 -5.63 14.16 7.91
CA VAL A 21 -5.73 14.97 6.67
C VAL A 21 -6.49 14.14 5.64
N ALA A 22 -7.51 14.72 5.01
CA ALA A 22 -8.29 14.04 4.00
C ALA A 22 -8.50 14.94 2.78
N MET A 23 -8.37 14.36 1.60
CA MET A 23 -8.64 15.03 0.33
C MET A 23 -9.46 14.17 -0.60
N VAL A 24 -10.30 14.79 -1.39
CA VAL A 24 -11.11 14.16 -2.44
C VAL A 24 -10.90 14.89 -3.75
N GLY A 25 -10.78 14.15 -4.83
CA GLY A 25 -10.67 14.67 -6.18
C GLY A 25 -11.42 13.85 -7.20
N THR A 26 -11.58 14.44 -8.36
CA THR A 26 -12.14 13.85 -9.58
C THR A 26 -11.13 14.00 -10.72
N ALA A 27 -11.46 13.51 -11.90
CA ALA A 27 -10.66 13.80 -13.11
C ALA A 27 -10.54 15.32 -13.35
N ALA A 28 -11.58 16.11 -13.00
CA ALA A 28 -11.61 17.56 -13.20
C ALA A 28 -10.70 18.33 -12.23
N GLY A 29 -10.59 17.89 -10.96
CA GLY A 29 -9.81 18.64 -9.97
C GLY A 29 -9.95 18.12 -8.54
N VAL A 30 -9.40 18.89 -7.59
CA VAL A 30 -9.62 18.68 -6.16
C VAL A 30 -11.02 19.19 -5.82
N SER A 31 -11.80 18.34 -5.15
CA SER A 31 -13.19 18.64 -4.75
C SER A 31 -13.31 18.96 -3.26
N TYR A 32 -12.39 18.44 -2.44
CA TYR A 32 -12.35 18.66 -1.00
C TYR A 32 -10.90 18.56 -0.48
N SER A 33 -10.58 19.40 0.51
CA SER A 33 -9.37 19.31 1.31
C SER A 33 -9.71 19.72 2.74
N GLY A 34 -9.44 18.88 3.72
CA GLY A 34 -9.70 19.12 5.14
C GLY A 34 -8.66 18.45 6.02
N ALA A 35 -8.53 19.01 7.24
CA ALA A 35 -7.65 18.47 8.27
C ALA A 35 -8.25 18.71 9.64
N ALA A 36 -7.97 17.84 10.60
CA ALA A 36 -8.34 17.99 12.00
C ALA A 36 -7.23 17.45 12.91
N GLY A 37 -7.12 18.00 14.10
CA GLY A 37 -6.09 17.69 15.09
C GLY A 37 -4.86 18.60 15.00
N SER A 38 -4.07 18.61 16.07
CA SER A 38 -2.90 19.47 16.18
C SER A 38 -1.78 19.05 15.20
N GLY A 39 -1.22 20.04 14.50
CA GLY A 39 -0.11 19.82 13.57
C GLY A 39 -0.50 19.19 12.22
N ALA A 40 -1.80 18.98 11.96
CA ALA A 40 -2.29 18.45 10.68
C ALA A 40 -2.61 19.59 9.69
N GLY A 41 -2.18 19.43 8.46
CA GLY A 41 -2.46 20.33 7.35
C GLY A 41 -2.16 19.68 6.00
N PRO A 42 -2.58 20.29 4.88
CA PRO A 42 -2.37 19.73 3.55
C PRO A 42 -0.89 19.41 3.24
N ASP A 43 0.03 20.26 3.74
CA ASP A 43 1.46 20.12 3.47
C ASP A 43 2.18 19.18 4.46
N THR A 44 1.45 18.58 5.39
CA THR A 44 1.99 17.59 6.33
C THR A 44 2.52 16.40 5.56
N VAL A 45 3.78 16.03 5.81
CA VAL A 45 4.39 14.85 5.21
C VAL A 45 4.15 13.64 6.11
N PHE A 46 3.63 12.59 5.52
CA PHE A 46 3.31 11.33 6.19
C PHE A 46 4.33 10.25 5.83
N ARG A 47 4.62 9.36 6.76
CA ARG A 47 5.16 8.04 6.44
C ARG A 47 4.04 7.21 5.86
N VAL A 48 3.99 7.12 4.53
CA VAL A 48 2.84 6.51 3.85
C VAL A 48 2.91 4.99 3.79
N PHE A 49 4.04 4.41 4.19
CA PHE A 49 4.26 2.96 4.24
C PHE A 49 3.71 2.25 2.99
N SER A 50 2.69 1.42 3.15
CA SER A 50 2.19 0.55 2.05
C SER A 50 1.49 1.29 0.91
N PHE A 51 1.30 2.59 0.96
CA PHE A 51 1.01 3.40 -0.24
C PHE A 51 2.15 3.28 -1.27
N SER A 52 3.37 3.07 -0.81
CA SER A 52 4.55 2.83 -1.68
C SER A 52 4.29 1.74 -2.71
N LYS A 53 3.46 0.75 -2.40
CA LYS A 53 3.20 -0.40 -3.26
C LYS A 53 2.59 -0.03 -4.60
N ALA A 54 1.64 0.91 -4.61
CA ALA A 54 1.03 1.37 -5.86
C ALA A 54 2.04 2.09 -6.76
N ILE A 55 2.98 2.82 -6.16
CA ILE A 55 4.08 3.48 -6.89
C ILE A 55 5.07 2.43 -7.42
N GLY A 56 5.43 1.42 -6.61
CA GLY A 56 6.30 0.32 -7.06
C GLY A 56 5.70 -0.51 -8.19
N ALA A 57 4.39 -0.79 -8.11
CA ALA A 57 3.66 -1.42 -9.19
C ALA A 57 3.64 -0.54 -10.46
N MET A 58 3.43 0.77 -10.32
CA MET A 58 3.52 1.73 -11.41
C MET A 58 4.90 1.71 -12.07
N ALA A 59 5.97 1.71 -11.29
CA ALA A 59 7.34 1.65 -11.81
C ALA A 59 7.57 0.39 -12.67
N ALA A 60 7.11 -0.77 -12.22
CA ALA A 60 7.16 -2.00 -13.01
C ALA A 60 6.28 -1.91 -14.27
N MET A 61 5.08 -1.32 -14.18
CA MET A 61 4.18 -1.17 -15.33
C MET A 61 4.78 -0.26 -16.42
N ILE A 62 5.54 0.77 -16.05
CA ILE A 62 6.29 1.60 -17.02
C ILE A 62 7.28 0.75 -17.81
N LEU A 63 7.98 -0.17 -17.17
CA LEU A 63 8.91 -1.09 -17.87
C LEU A 63 8.17 -2.13 -18.72
N ILE A 64 7.00 -2.57 -18.29
CA ILE A 64 6.12 -3.45 -19.08
C ILE A 64 5.63 -2.72 -20.32
N GLU A 65 5.18 -1.47 -20.20
CA GLU A 65 4.76 -0.64 -21.34
C GLU A 65 5.90 -0.43 -22.35
N ARG A 66 7.13 -0.32 -21.86
CA ARG A 66 8.34 -0.16 -22.69
C ARG A 66 8.84 -1.48 -23.30
N GLY A 67 8.17 -2.60 -23.04
CA GLY A 67 8.56 -3.93 -23.52
C GLY A 67 9.82 -4.50 -22.88
N LYS A 68 10.32 -3.89 -21.78
CA LYS A 68 11.51 -4.34 -21.05
C LYS A 68 11.19 -5.42 -20.01
N LEU A 69 9.92 -5.57 -19.65
CA LEU A 69 9.41 -6.49 -18.63
C LEU A 69 8.07 -7.06 -19.09
N SER A 70 7.66 -8.19 -18.55
CA SER A 70 6.35 -8.80 -18.75
C SER A 70 5.71 -9.15 -17.41
N LEU A 71 4.38 -9.18 -17.35
CA LEU A 71 3.66 -9.69 -16.17
C LEU A 71 4.11 -11.11 -15.79
N ASP A 72 4.44 -11.93 -16.78
CA ASP A 72 4.80 -13.33 -16.62
C ASP A 72 6.31 -13.59 -16.62
N SER A 73 7.14 -12.52 -16.65
CA SER A 73 8.59 -12.64 -16.44
C SER A 73 8.86 -13.30 -15.09
N ARG A 74 9.67 -14.36 -15.09
CA ARG A 74 10.07 -15.05 -13.85
C ARG A 74 11.08 -14.18 -13.12
N VAL A 75 10.86 -13.99 -11.81
CA VAL A 75 11.73 -13.13 -10.99
C VAL A 75 13.17 -13.66 -10.96
N VAL A 76 13.33 -14.96 -10.88
CA VAL A 76 14.65 -15.63 -10.83
C VAL A 76 15.52 -15.40 -12.07
N ASP A 77 14.91 -15.14 -13.22
CA ASP A 77 15.65 -14.88 -14.47
C ASP A 77 16.25 -13.45 -14.48
N ILE A 78 15.73 -12.57 -13.63
CA ILE A 78 16.16 -11.17 -13.49
C ILE A 78 17.02 -11.00 -12.24
N LEU A 79 16.61 -11.64 -11.14
CA LEU A 79 17.27 -11.62 -9.83
C LEU A 79 17.56 -13.08 -9.41
N PRO A 80 18.72 -13.64 -9.77
CA PRO A 80 19.05 -15.05 -9.47
C PRO A 80 18.98 -15.38 -7.98
N GLU A 81 19.27 -14.44 -7.09
CA GLU A 81 19.19 -14.63 -5.64
C GLU A 81 17.76 -14.88 -5.13
N PHE A 82 16.73 -14.49 -5.88
CA PHE A 82 15.34 -14.84 -5.56
C PHE A 82 15.11 -16.36 -5.58
N GLY A 83 15.88 -17.09 -6.39
CA GLY A 83 15.86 -18.53 -6.47
C GLY A 83 16.33 -19.25 -5.21
N ASN A 84 16.99 -18.55 -4.29
CA ASN A 84 17.40 -19.09 -2.99
C ASN A 84 16.26 -19.11 -1.95
N LEU A 85 15.14 -18.45 -2.23
CA LEU A 85 13.99 -18.41 -1.32
C LEU A 85 13.33 -19.79 -1.27
N GLN A 86 12.98 -20.21 -0.06
CA GLN A 86 12.35 -21.50 0.22
C GLN A 86 10.94 -21.31 0.77
N VAL A 87 10.13 -22.34 0.73
CA VAL A 87 8.79 -22.38 1.33
C VAL A 87 8.88 -22.99 2.72
N LEU A 88 8.35 -22.30 3.72
CA LEU A 88 8.22 -22.80 5.08
C LEU A 88 7.03 -23.75 5.15
N GLN A 89 7.29 -25.02 5.52
CA GLN A 89 6.28 -26.07 5.68
C GLN A 89 5.80 -26.20 7.13
N GLY A 90 6.44 -25.47 8.07
CA GLY A 90 6.20 -25.58 9.50
C GLY A 90 7.49 -25.79 10.27
N PHE A 91 7.41 -26.43 11.43
CA PHE A 91 8.54 -26.60 12.35
C PHE A 91 8.56 -28.03 12.89
N ASP A 92 9.77 -28.61 12.97
CA ASP A 92 10.02 -29.90 13.61
C ASP A 92 11.11 -29.77 14.66
N GLY A 93 10.88 -30.25 15.87
CA GLY A 93 11.81 -30.15 17.00
C GLY A 93 12.29 -28.71 17.28
N GLY A 94 11.48 -27.70 16.98
CA GLY A 94 11.85 -26.30 17.12
C GLY A 94 12.69 -25.74 15.97
N ARG A 95 12.88 -26.46 14.87
CA ARG A 95 13.61 -26.01 13.67
C ARG A 95 12.64 -25.78 12.50
N PRO A 96 12.85 -24.74 11.66
CA PRO A 96 12.03 -24.52 10.48
C PRO A 96 12.27 -25.63 9.46
N CYS A 97 11.17 -26.18 8.90
CA CYS A 97 11.19 -27.13 7.80
C CYS A 97 11.01 -26.34 6.50
N LEU A 98 12.04 -26.32 5.68
CA LEU A 98 12.08 -25.55 4.44
C LEU A 98 12.19 -26.48 3.24
N ARG A 99 11.59 -26.08 2.11
CA ARG A 99 11.72 -26.76 0.81
C ARG A 99 11.79 -25.77 -0.34
N ALA A 100 12.30 -26.21 -1.47
CA ALA A 100 12.21 -25.43 -2.69
C ALA A 100 10.73 -25.17 -3.10
N PRO A 101 10.40 -24.02 -3.70
CA PRO A 101 9.09 -23.76 -4.27
C PRO A 101 8.84 -24.68 -5.47
N LYS A 102 7.58 -25.09 -5.67
CA LYS A 102 7.18 -25.96 -6.80
C LYS A 102 7.19 -25.22 -8.14
N VAL A 103 6.97 -23.90 -8.10
CA VAL A 103 6.97 -23.02 -9.27
C VAL A 103 7.73 -21.74 -8.94
N GLN A 104 8.25 -21.08 -9.97
CA GLN A 104 8.94 -19.79 -9.80
C GLN A 104 7.93 -18.64 -9.77
N ALA A 105 8.16 -17.64 -8.89
CA ALA A 105 7.36 -16.45 -8.86
C ALA A 105 7.58 -15.59 -10.12
N THR A 106 6.53 -14.91 -10.55
CA THR A 106 6.56 -13.95 -11.65
C THR A 106 6.33 -12.53 -11.14
N VAL A 107 6.56 -11.55 -12.00
CA VAL A 107 6.25 -10.14 -11.77
C VAL A 107 4.79 -9.96 -11.33
N ARG A 108 3.86 -10.67 -11.98
CA ARG A 108 2.44 -10.70 -11.60
C ARG A 108 2.26 -11.16 -10.15
N HIS A 109 2.88 -12.25 -9.75
CA HIS A 109 2.79 -12.79 -8.40
C HIS A 109 3.30 -11.80 -7.35
N LEU A 110 4.38 -11.06 -7.63
CA LEU A 110 4.89 -10.03 -6.74
C LEU A 110 3.88 -8.87 -6.56
N ALA A 111 3.34 -8.38 -7.67
CA ALA A 111 2.45 -7.22 -7.69
C ALA A 111 1.05 -7.51 -7.11
N THR A 112 0.63 -8.78 -7.07
CA THR A 112 -0.71 -9.20 -6.60
C THR A 112 -0.70 -9.87 -5.23
N HIS A 113 0.44 -9.93 -4.56
CA HIS A 113 0.59 -10.65 -3.28
C HIS A 113 0.23 -12.14 -3.37
N THR A 114 0.56 -12.78 -4.49
CA THR A 114 0.39 -14.23 -4.70
C THR A 114 1.73 -14.95 -4.84
N SER A 115 2.84 -14.30 -4.49
CA SER A 115 4.19 -14.87 -4.54
C SER A 115 4.52 -15.82 -3.37
N GLY A 116 3.65 -15.87 -2.36
CA GLY A 116 3.89 -16.62 -1.13
C GLY A 116 4.69 -15.86 -0.07
N LEU A 117 5.21 -14.68 -0.37
CA LEU A 117 5.90 -13.83 0.59
C LEU A 117 4.87 -13.11 1.48
N GLU A 118 4.93 -13.32 2.79
CA GLU A 118 4.00 -12.72 3.76
C GLU A 118 4.76 -12.01 4.87
N TYR A 119 4.17 -10.91 5.37
CA TYR A 119 4.73 -10.19 6.52
C TYR A 119 4.52 -10.94 7.83
N GLU A 120 5.50 -10.86 8.72
CA GLU A 120 5.49 -11.47 10.05
C GLU A 120 4.33 -11.00 10.93
N PHE A 121 3.85 -9.78 10.76
CA PHE A 121 2.72 -9.27 11.53
C PHE A 121 1.34 -9.70 11.00
N TRP A 122 1.31 -10.44 9.87
CA TRP A 122 0.10 -11.06 9.30
C TRP A 122 0.19 -12.58 9.21
N ASN A 123 1.34 -13.16 9.54
CA ASN A 123 1.53 -14.62 9.48
C ASN A 123 2.33 -15.09 10.69
N ALA A 124 1.69 -15.86 11.57
CA ALA A 124 2.29 -16.32 12.83
C ALA A 124 3.48 -17.26 12.62
N ASP A 125 3.49 -18.07 11.55
CA ASP A 125 4.61 -18.96 11.25
C ASP A 125 5.83 -18.17 10.77
N ILE A 126 5.61 -17.14 9.97
CA ILE A 126 6.68 -16.22 9.55
C ILE A 126 7.18 -15.42 10.76
N ALA A 127 6.28 -14.92 11.63
CA ALA A 127 6.68 -14.27 12.89
C ALA A 127 7.58 -15.17 13.74
N ARG A 128 7.18 -16.44 13.88
CA ARG A 128 7.96 -17.45 14.60
C ARG A 128 9.33 -17.68 13.95
N TYR A 129 9.37 -17.82 12.62
CA TYR A 129 10.62 -17.98 11.88
C TYR A 129 11.57 -16.80 12.13
N VAL A 130 11.09 -15.57 11.95
CA VAL A 130 11.89 -14.35 12.17
C VAL A 130 12.43 -14.29 13.60
N GLY A 131 11.58 -14.55 14.60
CA GLY A 131 11.99 -14.55 16.01
C GLY A 131 13.02 -15.63 16.36
N MET A 132 12.88 -16.84 15.79
CA MET A 132 13.78 -17.97 16.06
C MET A 132 15.15 -17.84 15.38
N THR A 133 15.18 -17.25 14.20
CA THR A 133 16.42 -17.14 13.39
C THR A 133 17.12 -15.81 13.58
N ALA A 134 16.56 -14.89 14.39
CA ALA A 134 17.00 -13.50 14.51
C ALA A 134 17.15 -12.82 13.13
N HIS A 135 16.25 -13.16 12.20
CA HIS A 135 16.27 -12.61 10.85
C HIS A 135 16.06 -11.09 10.90
N PRO A 136 16.76 -10.29 10.09
CA PRO A 136 16.57 -8.85 10.07
C PRO A 136 15.11 -8.50 9.75
N GLY A 137 14.50 -7.59 10.53
CA GLY A 137 13.16 -7.10 10.26
C GLY A 137 13.12 -6.26 8.97
N MET A 138 11.98 -6.22 8.30
CA MET A 138 11.82 -5.55 7.01
C MET A 138 12.15 -4.05 7.03
N LEU A 139 11.95 -3.36 8.15
CA LEU A 139 12.25 -1.92 8.27
C LEU A 139 13.73 -1.61 8.52
N THR A 140 14.60 -2.60 8.58
CA THR A 140 16.05 -2.37 8.73
C THR A 140 16.69 -1.75 7.49
N GLY A 141 16.04 -1.84 6.33
CA GLY A 141 16.58 -1.39 5.05
C GLY A 141 17.72 -2.25 4.51
N LEU A 142 18.03 -3.37 5.16
CA LEU A 142 19.02 -4.33 4.70
C LEU A 142 18.43 -5.22 3.58
N LYS A 143 19.22 -5.52 2.56
CA LYS A 143 18.82 -6.47 1.52
C LYS A 143 18.54 -7.86 2.09
N ALA A 144 19.28 -8.27 3.12
CA ALA A 144 19.06 -9.51 3.83
C ALA A 144 17.64 -9.64 4.41
N ALA A 145 17.00 -8.53 4.79
CA ALA A 145 15.64 -8.54 5.32
C ALA A 145 14.59 -9.08 4.34
N LEU A 146 14.88 -9.08 3.04
CA LEU A 146 13.98 -9.60 2.01
C LEU A 146 14.06 -11.13 1.83
N HIS A 147 14.97 -11.82 2.51
CA HIS A 147 15.31 -13.22 2.26
C HIS A 147 14.67 -14.21 3.22
N TYR A 148 13.60 -13.88 3.92
CA TYR A 148 12.90 -14.90 4.69
C TYR A 148 11.97 -15.78 3.83
N PRO A 149 11.53 -16.97 4.33
CA PRO A 149 10.85 -17.93 3.49
C PRO A 149 9.46 -17.47 3.05
N MET A 150 8.99 -18.03 1.94
CA MET A 150 7.61 -17.97 1.50
C MET A 150 6.72 -18.79 2.45
N ALA A 151 5.51 -18.35 2.71
CA ALA A 151 4.50 -19.08 3.46
C ALA A 151 3.68 -20.06 2.59
N SER A 152 3.81 -19.98 1.25
CA SER A 152 3.15 -20.85 0.29
C SER A 152 3.89 -20.86 -1.05
N ASP A 153 3.57 -21.82 -1.91
CA ASP A 153 4.05 -21.79 -3.29
C ASP A 153 3.47 -20.58 -4.05
N PRO A 154 4.23 -19.94 -4.94
CA PRO A 154 3.72 -18.87 -5.79
C PRO A 154 2.48 -19.31 -6.58
N GLY A 155 1.49 -18.42 -6.69
CA GLY A 155 0.26 -18.65 -7.44
C GLY A 155 -0.76 -19.57 -6.76
N THR A 156 -0.56 -19.98 -5.49
CA THR A 156 -1.49 -20.90 -4.82
C THR A 156 -2.48 -20.22 -3.89
N ARG A 157 -2.13 -19.06 -3.34
CA ARG A 157 -3.02 -18.24 -2.50
C ARG A 157 -2.59 -16.79 -2.49
N TRP A 158 -3.48 -15.91 -2.07
CA TRP A 158 -3.16 -14.54 -1.73
C TRP A 158 -2.62 -14.47 -0.30
N GLY A 159 -1.57 -13.70 -0.09
CA GLY A 159 -0.99 -13.45 1.22
C GLY A 159 -0.17 -12.16 1.22
N TYR A 160 -0.57 -11.21 2.07
CA TYR A 160 0.01 -9.86 2.06
C TYR A 160 1.44 -9.83 2.58
N GLY A 161 2.36 -9.35 1.76
CA GLY A 161 3.77 -9.31 2.15
C GLY A 161 4.66 -8.47 1.26
N MET A 162 5.95 -8.80 1.28
CA MET A 162 7.04 -8.02 0.67
C MET A 162 7.24 -8.26 -0.83
N GLY A 163 6.27 -8.82 -1.54
CA GLY A 163 6.43 -9.05 -2.98
C GLY A 163 6.81 -7.79 -3.76
N ILE A 164 6.23 -6.64 -3.41
CA ILE A 164 6.50 -5.37 -4.12
C ILE A 164 7.86 -4.77 -3.71
N ASP A 165 8.45 -5.16 -2.60
CA ASP A 165 9.84 -4.82 -2.27
C ASP A 165 10.79 -5.49 -3.28
N TRP A 166 10.60 -6.79 -3.55
CA TRP A 166 11.30 -7.51 -4.61
C TRP A 166 11.01 -6.94 -6.00
N LEU A 167 9.78 -6.49 -6.24
CA LEU A 167 9.42 -5.84 -7.51
C LEU A 167 10.22 -4.55 -7.74
N GLY A 168 10.51 -3.79 -6.67
CA GLY A 168 11.41 -2.65 -6.73
C GLY A 168 12.82 -3.03 -7.21
N LEU A 169 13.37 -4.12 -6.67
CA LEU A 169 14.67 -4.66 -7.12
C LEU A 169 14.63 -5.16 -8.57
N VAL A 170 13.51 -5.74 -9.02
CA VAL A 170 13.32 -6.10 -10.44
C VAL A 170 13.38 -4.85 -11.32
N VAL A 171 12.73 -3.75 -10.91
CA VAL A 171 12.79 -2.48 -11.64
C VAL A 171 14.24 -1.97 -11.74
N GLU A 172 14.97 -1.97 -10.63
CA GLU A 172 16.38 -1.56 -10.60
C GLU A 172 17.25 -2.41 -11.54
N ALA A 173 17.09 -3.73 -11.49
CA ALA A 173 17.88 -4.65 -12.31
C ALA A 173 17.60 -4.50 -13.82
N VAL A 174 16.36 -4.22 -14.21
CA VAL A 174 15.94 -4.07 -15.61
C VAL A 174 16.29 -2.70 -16.17
N ASP A 175 16.17 -1.63 -15.36
CA ASP A 175 16.38 -0.26 -15.80
C ASP A 175 17.82 0.22 -15.61
N GLY A 176 18.50 -0.27 -14.57
CA GLY A 176 19.87 0.13 -14.19
C GLY A 176 19.94 1.34 -13.24
N ARG A 177 18.86 2.07 -13.01
CA ARG A 177 18.75 3.13 -11.99
C ARG A 177 18.28 2.55 -10.67
N ARG A 178 18.72 3.13 -9.54
CA ARG A 178 18.13 2.85 -8.24
C ARG A 178 16.67 3.32 -8.22
N ILE A 179 15.82 2.65 -7.45
CA ILE A 179 14.35 2.85 -7.49
C ILE A 179 13.94 4.29 -7.13
N ASP A 180 14.66 4.95 -6.23
CA ASP A 180 14.40 6.34 -5.87
C ASP A 180 14.59 7.28 -7.07
N ALA A 181 15.70 7.14 -7.80
CA ALA A 181 15.96 7.92 -9.00
C ALA A 181 14.97 7.59 -10.13
N PHE A 182 14.60 6.32 -10.28
CA PHE A 182 13.60 5.90 -11.26
C PHE A 182 12.25 6.55 -10.96
N CYS A 183 11.74 6.41 -9.73
CA CYS A 183 10.45 6.96 -9.34
C CYS A 183 10.42 8.50 -9.43
N GLN A 184 11.52 9.16 -9.05
CA GLN A 184 11.63 10.62 -9.17
C GLN A 184 11.42 11.06 -10.61
N GLN A 185 12.18 10.50 -11.54
CA GLN A 185 12.20 10.93 -12.95
C GLN A 185 10.97 10.50 -13.73
N GLU A 186 10.45 9.29 -13.46
CA GLU A 186 9.39 8.69 -14.27
C GLU A 186 7.99 8.92 -13.71
N ILE A 187 7.87 9.22 -12.40
CA ILE A 187 6.56 9.33 -11.73
C ILE A 187 6.42 10.69 -11.02
N PHE A 188 7.33 11.04 -10.10
CA PHE A 188 7.12 12.20 -9.25
C PHE A 188 7.25 13.51 -9.99
N ASP A 189 8.32 13.69 -10.79
CA ASP A 189 8.52 14.91 -11.58
C ASP A 189 7.41 15.14 -12.61
N PRO A 190 7.02 14.14 -13.44
CA PRO A 190 5.92 14.30 -14.39
C PRO A 190 4.59 14.62 -13.74
N LEU A 191 4.34 14.10 -12.53
CA LEU A 191 3.11 14.34 -11.78
C LEU A 191 3.19 15.60 -10.90
N GLY A 192 4.34 16.27 -10.77
CA GLY A 192 4.53 17.39 -9.88
C GLY A 192 4.34 17.02 -8.39
N MET A 193 4.76 15.82 -7.99
CA MET A 193 4.71 15.32 -6.61
C MET A 193 5.95 15.76 -5.83
N THR A 194 6.07 17.06 -5.59
CA THR A 194 7.29 17.71 -5.09
C THR A 194 7.62 17.45 -3.61
N SER A 195 6.67 16.88 -2.88
CA SER A 195 6.81 16.51 -1.45
C SER A 195 6.73 14.99 -1.25
N THR A 196 6.91 14.22 -2.34
CA THR A 196 6.96 12.75 -2.30
C THR A 196 8.37 12.27 -2.59
N GLY A 197 8.87 11.33 -1.80
CA GLY A 197 10.21 10.79 -1.98
C GLY A 197 10.55 9.70 -0.97
N PHE A 198 11.81 9.26 -1.03
CA PHE A 198 12.33 8.22 -0.15
C PHE A 198 13.11 8.79 1.04
N GLU A 199 13.46 10.05 0.97
CA GLU A 199 14.08 10.83 2.05
C GLU A 199 13.25 12.08 2.28
N VAL A 200 13.25 12.59 3.50
CA VAL A 200 12.45 13.75 3.89
C VAL A 200 13.15 14.56 4.96
N ASP A 201 12.90 15.85 4.99
CA ASP A 201 13.27 16.70 6.12
C ASP A 201 12.43 16.29 7.37
N PRO A 202 13.07 15.80 8.45
CA PRO A 202 12.37 15.39 9.65
C PRO A 202 11.44 16.46 10.25
N ALA A 203 11.75 17.74 10.04
CA ALA A 203 10.92 18.86 10.52
C ALA A 203 9.54 18.94 9.85
N ARG A 204 9.37 18.31 8.69
CA ARG A 204 8.10 18.26 7.95
C ARG A 204 7.24 17.04 8.28
N LEU A 205 7.80 16.05 9.00
CA LEU A 205 7.12 14.80 9.26
C LEU A 205 5.99 14.93 10.28
N ALA A 206 4.88 14.29 9.98
CA ALA A 206 3.83 14.03 10.95
C ALA A 206 4.36 13.23 12.13
N GLY A 207 4.00 13.62 13.34
CA GLY A 207 4.23 12.81 14.54
C GLY A 207 3.46 11.49 14.44
N MET A 208 4.03 10.41 14.97
CA MET A 208 3.35 9.12 15.05
C MET A 208 2.84 8.89 16.47
N ALA A 209 1.75 8.16 16.59
CA ALA A 209 1.19 7.77 17.88
C ALA A 209 0.82 6.27 17.89
N ILE A 210 0.84 5.68 19.06
CA ILE A 210 0.32 4.33 19.31
C ILE A 210 -0.74 4.41 20.39
N ARG A 211 -1.84 3.69 20.20
CA ARG A 211 -2.89 3.60 21.23
C ARG A 211 -2.46 2.61 22.30
N GLY A 212 -2.40 3.08 23.54
CA GLY A 212 -2.15 2.25 24.71
C GLY A 212 -3.39 1.47 25.16
N GLU A 213 -3.19 0.57 26.13
CA GLU A 213 -4.28 -0.21 26.73
C GLU A 213 -5.32 0.66 27.45
N ASP A 214 -4.92 1.83 27.93
CA ASP A 214 -5.80 2.84 28.51
C ASP A 214 -6.65 3.60 27.47
N GLY A 215 -6.50 3.27 26.20
CA GLY A 215 -7.19 3.88 25.07
C GLY A 215 -6.67 5.24 24.65
N ARG A 216 -5.58 5.74 25.27
CA ARG A 216 -4.96 7.02 24.91
C ARG A 216 -3.85 6.83 23.89
N PHE A 217 -3.60 7.87 23.11
CA PHE A 217 -2.46 7.90 22.22
C PHE A 217 -1.19 8.36 22.95
N ALA A 218 -0.11 7.60 22.78
CA ALA A 218 1.24 7.96 23.20
C ALA A 218 2.13 8.21 21.97
N PRO A 219 3.13 9.09 22.04
CA PRO A 219 4.10 9.26 20.96
C PRO A 219 4.80 7.93 20.65
N PHE A 220 4.98 7.67 19.37
CA PHE A 220 5.66 6.48 18.86
C PHE A 220 6.51 6.85 17.66
N ASN A 221 7.57 6.11 17.39
CA ASN A 221 8.37 6.31 16.18
C ASN A 221 8.66 4.98 15.51
N LEU A 222 8.28 4.90 14.26
CA LEU A 222 8.56 3.77 13.37
C LEU A 222 9.00 4.35 12.02
N ALA A 223 10.24 4.15 11.66
CA ALA A 223 10.78 4.65 10.39
C ALA A 223 11.89 3.73 9.88
N PRO A 224 11.97 3.49 8.58
CA PRO A 224 13.16 2.92 7.98
C PRO A 224 14.36 3.87 8.17
N PRO A 225 15.60 3.37 8.15
CA PRO A 225 16.78 4.21 8.22
C PRO A 225 16.88 5.10 6.98
N SER A 226 17.55 6.25 7.12
CA SER A 226 17.96 7.06 5.99
C SER A 226 19.04 6.34 5.18
N ARG A 227 18.97 6.45 3.86
CA ARG A 227 19.92 5.86 2.90
C ARG A 227 20.18 4.37 3.13
N PRO A 228 19.13 3.53 3.15
CA PRO A 228 19.25 2.10 3.36
C PRO A 228 19.96 1.42 2.19
N GLU A 229 20.35 0.14 2.35
CA GLU A 229 20.81 -0.69 1.24
C GLU A 229 19.73 -0.82 0.16
N VAL A 230 18.47 -0.99 0.59
CA VAL A 230 17.31 -1.13 -0.29
C VAL A 230 16.19 -0.19 0.16
N TYR A 231 15.69 0.63 -0.75
CA TYR A 231 14.41 1.31 -0.56
C TYR A 231 13.27 0.34 -0.85
N GLY A 232 12.70 -0.23 0.19
CA GLY A 232 11.59 -1.19 0.05
C GLY A 232 10.35 -0.52 -0.54
N MET A 233 9.94 -0.92 -1.74
CA MET A 233 8.73 -0.38 -2.38
C MET A 233 7.44 -0.85 -1.69
N GLY A 234 7.54 -1.66 -0.68
CA GLY A 234 6.45 -1.99 0.24
C GLY A 234 6.17 -0.92 1.29
N HIS A 235 7.12 0.03 1.58
CA HIS A 235 7.00 0.86 2.77
C HIS A 235 7.83 2.16 2.80
N ALA A 236 8.76 2.37 1.87
CA ALA A 236 9.82 3.37 2.06
C ALA A 236 9.43 4.81 1.73
N LEU A 237 8.25 5.07 1.15
CA LEU A 237 7.90 6.41 0.72
C LEU A 237 7.37 7.31 1.85
N TYR A 238 7.67 8.59 1.67
CA TYR A 238 7.04 9.72 2.34
C TYR A 238 6.23 10.50 1.32
N SER A 239 5.07 11.02 1.69
CA SER A 239 4.22 11.81 0.79
C SER A 239 3.27 12.73 1.57
N THR A 240 2.64 13.65 0.86
CA THR A 240 1.55 14.49 1.34
C THR A 240 0.22 14.07 0.72
N ALA A 241 -0.89 14.50 1.31
CA ALA A 241 -2.21 14.25 0.75
C ALA A 241 -2.41 14.85 -0.66
N PRO A 242 -1.97 16.10 -0.94
CA PRO A 242 -2.00 16.66 -2.29
C PRO A 242 -1.23 15.84 -3.32
N ASP A 243 0.01 15.47 -3.02
CA ASP A 243 0.85 14.73 -3.95
C ASP A 243 0.27 13.35 -4.25
N TYR A 244 -0.13 12.62 -3.20
CA TYR A 244 -0.69 11.29 -3.42
C TYR A 244 -2.02 11.33 -4.17
N LEU A 245 -2.85 12.37 -3.94
CA LEU A 245 -4.07 12.59 -4.71
C LEU A 245 -3.78 12.87 -6.19
N ARG A 246 -2.67 13.53 -6.54
CA ARG A 246 -2.24 13.70 -7.95
C ARG A 246 -1.99 12.36 -8.61
N PHE A 247 -1.28 11.44 -7.94
CA PHE A 247 -1.09 10.08 -8.43
C PHE A 247 -2.41 9.34 -8.65
N LEU A 248 -3.33 9.38 -7.69
CA LEU A 248 -4.65 8.74 -7.82
C LEU A 248 -5.48 9.33 -8.97
N ARG A 249 -5.45 10.65 -9.12
CA ARG A 249 -6.12 11.34 -10.23
C ARG A 249 -5.52 11.01 -11.60
N MET A 250 -4.22 10.80 -11.69
CA MET A 250 -3.58 10.32 -12.92
C MET A 250 -4.15 8.95 -13.33
N ILE A 251 -4.39 8.03 -12.37
CA ILE A 251 -5.07 6.75 -12.65
C ILE A 251 -6.50 6.96 -13.14
N LEU A 252 -7.30 7.84 -12.48
CA LEU A 252 -8.64 8.22 -12.95
C LEU A 252 -8.61 8.77 -14.38
N LYS A 253 -7.63 9.57 -14.71
CA LYS A 253 -7.42 10.18 -16.04
C LYS A 253 -6.70 9.25 -17.02
N LYS A 254 -6.65 7.94 -16.70
CA LYS A 254 -6.14 6.89 -17.60
C LYS A 254 -4.70 7.12 -18.04
N GLY A 255 -3.85 7.56 -17.11
CA GLY A 255 -2.40 7.69 -17.29
C GLY A 255 -1.87 9.09 -17.59
N VAL A 256 -2.74 10.10 -17.62
CA VAL A 256 -2.36 11.50 -17.94
C VAL A 256 -2.82 12.43 -16.81
N LEU A 257 -1.96 13.35 -16.36
CA LEU A 257 -2.32 14.43 -15.44
C LEU A 257 -1.65 15.74 -15.91
N ASP A 258 -2.41 16.82 -15.96
CA ASP A 258 -1.94 18.17 -16.32
C ASP A 258 -1.10 18.22 -17.60
N GLY A 259 -1.49 17.42 -18.61
CA GLY A 259 -0.79 17.30 -19.90
C GLY A 259 0.36 16.29 -19.92
N ASN A 260 0.85 15.86 -18.77
CA ASN A 260 1.94 14.90 -18.66
C ASN A 260 1.41 13.45 -18.66
N ARG A 261 1.92 12.63 -19.60
CA ARG A 261 1.59 11.20 -19.67
C ARG A 261 2.66 10.38 -18.93
N VAL A 262 2.24 9.64 -17.91
CA VAL A 262 3.08 8.66 -17.20
C VAL A 262 2.90 7.26 -17.77
N LEU A 263 1.66 6.89 -18.10
CA LEU A 263 1.31 5.60 -18.73
C LEU A 263 0.33 5.78 -19.89
N ALA A 264 0.31 4.83 -20.79
CA ALA A 264 -0.75 4.69 -21.79
C ALA A 264 -2.05 4.20 -21.12
N LYS A 265 -3.19 4.56 -21.71
CA LYS A 265 -4.53 4.12 -21.26
C LYS A 265 -4.62 2.59 -21.14
N ALA A 266 -4.00 1.85 -22.08
CA ALA A 266 -3.99 0.39 -22.05
C ALA A 266 -3.26 -0.16 -20.84
N SER A 267 -2.11 0.42 -20.47
CA SER A 267 -1.33 0.01 -19.30
C SER A 267 -2.07 0.29 -18.00
N VAL A 268 -2.75 1.43 -17.89
CA VAL A 268 -3.64 1.72 -16.76
C VAL A 268 -4.79 0.71 -16.67
N ALA A 269 -5.38 0.31 -17.78
CA ALA A 269 -6.43 -0.71 -17.81
C ALA A 269 -5.90 -2.08 -17.30
N VAL A 270 -4.67 -2.45 -17.65
CA VAL A 270 -4.01 -3.65 -17.10
C VAL A 270 -3.81 -3.53 -15.59
N MET A 271 -3.38 -2.36 -15.10
CA MET A 271 -3.22 -2.12 -13.66
C MET A 271 -4.54 -2.21 -12.89
N GLN A 272 -5.66 -1.83 -13.51
CA GLN A 272 -6.99 -1.83 -12.87
C GLN A 272 -7.69 -3.20 -12.93
N ALA A 273 -7.32 -4.07 -13.87
CA ALA A 273 -7.94 -5.38 -14.05
C ALA A 273 -7.55 -6.34 -12.91
N ASP A 274 -8.45 -7.30 -12.60
CA ASP A 274 -8.10 -8.43 -11.74
C ASP A 274 -6.92 -9.20 -12.33
N GLN A 275 -5.87 -9.37 -11.52
CA GLN A 275 -4.65 -10.06 -11.89
C GLN A 275 -4.41 -11.35 -11.08
N MET A 276 -5.37 -11.77 -10.26
CA MET A 276 -5.21 -12.90 -9.33
C MET A 276 -5.53 -14.27 -9.94
N GLN A 277 -5.92 -14.34 -11.22
CA GLN A 277 -6.14 -15.61 -11.94
C GLN A 277 -7.08 -16.59 -11.20
N GLY A 278 -8.16 -16.06 -10.59
CA GLY A 278 -9.16 -16.86 -9.88
C GLY A 278 -8.94 -16.95 -8.36
N LEU A 279 -7.81 -16.52 -7.84
CA LEU A 279 -7.61 -16.38 -6.40
C LEU A 279 -8.43 -15.21 -5.84
N LEU A 280 -8.65 -15.22 -4.54
CA LEU A 280 -9.37 -14.16 -3.83
C LEU A 280 -8.53 -13.62 -2.68
N PHE A 281 -8.77 -12.35 -2.35
CA PHE A 281 -8.31 -11.76 -1.09
C PHE A 281 -8.76 -12.61 0.09
N GLN A 282 -7.93 -12.74 1.08
CA GLN A 282 -8.25 -13.42 2.33
C GLN A 282 -8.17 -12.43 3.49
N LYS A 283 -9.13 -12.52 4.42
CA LYS A 283 -9.08 -11.75 5.66
C LYS A 283 -7.69 -11.87 6.28
N MET A 284 -7.09 -10.74 6.60
CA MET A 284 -5.78 -10.67 7.23
C MET A 284 -5.94 -10.79 8.74
N MET A 285 -5.40 -11.87 9.30
CA MET A 285 -5.41 -12.10 10.74
C MET A 285 -4.17 -11.50 11.38
N SER A 286 -4.34 -10.70 12.42
CA SER A 286 -3.21 -10.08 13.12
C SER A 286 -2.39 -11.14 13.87
N ALA A 287 -1.08 -11.17 13.61
CA ALA A 287 -0.11 -11.93 14.40
C ALA A 287 0.59 -11.06 15.47
N VAL A 288 0.45 -9.73 15.40
CA VAL A 288 1.05 -8.76 16.34
C VAL A 288 0.02 -7.68 16.68
N PRO A 289 -0.87 -7.90 17.67
CA PRO A 289 -1.99 -6.99 17.95
C PRO A 289 -1.61 -5.55 18.31
N LEU A 290 -0.39 -5.33 18.79
CA LEU A 290 0.12 -3.99 19.06
C LEU A 290 0.30 -3.16 17.77
N ILE A 291 0.54 -3.83 16.65
CA ILE A 291 0.84 -3.20 15.34
C ILE A 291 -0.37 -3.23 14.43
N THR A 292 -1.17 -4.31 14.46
CA THR A 292 -2.29 -4.52 13.55
C THR A 292 -3.50 -5.10 14.28
N ALA A 293 -4.71 -4.76 13.84
CA ALA A 293 -5.92 -5.53 14.12
C ALA A 293 -6.27 -6.41 12.92
N ASP A 294 -7.16 -7.38 13.09
CA ASP A 294 -7.71 -8.15 11.95
C ASP A 294 -8.29 -7.21 10.89
N PHE A 295 -8.03 -7.49 9.62
CA PHE A 295 -8.47 -6.63 8.53
C PHE A 295 -9.22 -7.39 7.44
N ASP A 296 -10.47 -7.00 7.26
CA ASP A 296 -11.33 -7.34 6.13
C ASP A 296 -12.05 -6.07 5.68
N PRO A 297 -11.67 -5.47 4.55
CA PRO A 297 -12.21 -4.17 4.14
C PRO A 297 -13.67 -4.20 3.70
N PHE A 298 -14.17 -5.37 3.26
CA PHE A 298 -15.50 -5.53 2.68
C PHE A 298 -16.07 -6.92 3.00
N PRO A 299 -16.42 -7.18 4.27
CA PRO A 299 -16.94 -8.49 4.69
C PRO A 299 -18.11 -8.95 3.81
N GLY A 300 -18.05 -10.19 3.32
CA GLY A 300 -19.07 -10.78 2.47
C GLY A 300 -19.03 -10.33 0.99
N THR A 301 -18.13 -9.44 0.60
CA THR A 301 -17.94 -9.02 -0.79
C THR A 301 -16.78 -9.78 -1.41
N ARG A 302 -16.91 -10.16 -2.67
CA ARG A 302 -15.79 -10.70 -3.44
C ARG A 302 -14.74 -9.58 -3.65
N VAL A 303 -13.52 -9.86 -3.22
CA VAL A 303 -12.38 -8.95 -3.33
C VAL A 303 -11.23 -9.66 -4.02
N THR A 304 -10.58 -8.98 -4.95
CA THR A 304 -9.39 -9.44 -5.66
C THR A 304 -8.25 -8.45 -5.50
N HIS A 305 -7.16 -8.69 -6.20
CA HIS A 305 -6.04 -7.76 -6.30
C HIS A 305 -5.71 -7.51 -7.78
N SER A 306 -5.64 -6.26 -8.14
CA SER A 306 -5.15 -5.84 -9.44
C SER A 306 -3.62 -5.63 -9.38
N PHE A 307 -3.01 -5.05 -10.38
CA PHE A 307 -1.57 -4.82 -10.37
C PHE A 307 -1.21 -3.66 -9.42
N GLY A 308 -1.02 -4.01 -8.14
CA GLY A 308 -0.65 -3.08 -7.06
C GLY A 308 -1.81 -2.50 -6.24
N PHE A 309 -3.06 -2.93 -6.45
CA PHE A 309 -4.23 -2.42 -5.72
C PHE A 309 -5.17 -3.55 -5.29
N LEU A 310 -5.78 -3.38 -4.11
CA LEU A 310 -6.96 -4.13 -3.74
C LEU A 310 -8.13 -3.69 -4.63
N ARG A 311 -8.99 -4.63 -5.05
CA ARG A 311 -10.13 -4.38 -5.95
C ARG A 311 -11.40 -5.04 -5.43
N ASN A 312 -12.48 -4.28 -5.22
CA ASN A 312 -13.80 -4.86 -4.93
C ASN A 312 -14.52 -5.22 -6.23
N GLU A 313 -15.10 -6.44 -6.27
CA GLU A 313 -15.75 -6.98 -7.47
C GLU A 313 -17.26 -6.72 -7.52
N ALA A 314 -17.82 -6.16 -6.45
CA ALA A 314 -19.22 -5.74 -6.36
C ALA A 314 -19.33 -4.34 -5.77
N ASP A 315 -20.47 -3.69 -5.96
CA ASP A 315 -20.77 -2.41 -5.33
C ASP A 315 -20.78 -2.53 -3.81
N ILE A 316 -20.18 -1.56 -3.14
CA ILE A 316 -20.25 -1.42 -1.69
C ILE A 316 -21.37 -0.41 -1.38
N PRO A 317 -22.48 -0.81 -0.74
CA PRO A 317 -23.64 0.05 -0.52
C PRO A 317 -23.28 1.37 0.17
N GLY A 318 -23.63 2.50 -0.46
CA GLY A 318 -23.35 3.85 0.01
C GLY A 318 -21.86 4.25 -0.05
N ARG A 319 -21.02 3.46 -0.70
CA ARG A 319 -19.58 3.68 -0.86
C ARG A 319 -19.19 3.48 -2.33
N ARG A 320 -18.12 2.78 -2.62
CA ARG A 320 -17.51 2.63 -3.94
C ARG A 320 -18.21 1.60 -4.84
N ALA A 321 -18.16 1.84 -6.15
CA ALA A 321 -18.67 0.93 -7.17
C ALA A 321 -17.77 -0.30 -7.35
N ALA A 322 -18.31 -1.35 -7.98
CA ALA A 322 -17.54 -2.50 -8.45
C ALA A 322 -16.36 -2.06 -9.32
N GLY A 323 -15.23 -2.71 -9.17
CA GLY A 323 -13.99 -2.37 -9.88
C GLY A 323 -13.21 -1.20 -9.29
N SER A 324 -13.62 -0.67 -8.14
CA SER A 324 -12.84 0.35 -7.43
C SER A 324 -11.57 -0.25 -6.85
N LEU A 325 -10.54 0.59 -6.76
CA LEU A 325 -9.20 0.25 -6.32
C LEU A 325 -8.90 0.93 -4.99
N GLY A 326 -8.03 0.36 -4.18
CA GLY A 326 -7.59 1.01 -2.95
C GLY A 326 -6.49 0.24 -2.25
N TRP A 327 -5.92 0.83 -1.21
CA TRP A 327 -5.07 0.19 -0.23
C TRP A 327 -4.91 1.10 1.00
N ALA A 328 -4.04 0.65 1.93
CA ALA A 328 -3.76 1.38 3.15
C ALA A 328 -2.29 1.27 3.56
N GLY A 329 -1.80 2.24 4.33
CA GLY A 329 -0.53 2.15 5.04
C GLY A 329 -0.74 1.78 6.50
N ILE A 330 0.23 1.09 7.09
CA ILE A 330 0.12 0.51 8.44
C ILE A 330 -0.18 1.52 9.55
N CYS A 331 0.09 2.81 9.33
CA CYS A 331 -0.25 3.88 10.28
C CYS A 331 -1.60 4.54 9.98
N ASN A 332 -2.55 3.79 9.43
CA ASN A 332 -3.91 4.24 9.11
C ASN A 332 -3.96 5.40 8.10
N THR A 333 -3.11 5.32 7.08
CA THR A 333 -3.33 6.04 5.83
C THR A 333 -4.17 5.17 4.90
N HIS A 334 -5.21 5.74 4.27
CA HIS A 334 -6.12 5.02 3.37
C HIS A 334 -6.30 5.81 2.07
N TYR A 335 -6.40 5.10 0.94
CA TYR A 335 -6.80 5.70 -0.33
C TYR A 335 -7.75 4.79 -1.10
N TRP A 336 -8.55 5.41 -1.97
CA TRP A 336 -9.33 4.69 -2.96
C TRP A 336 -9.45 5.47 -4.26
N ILE A 337 -9.73 4.73 -5.32
CA ILE A 337 -10.05 5.22 -6.66
C ILE A 337 -11.30 4.50 -7.13
N ASP A 338 -12.32 5.24 -7.49
CA ASP A 338 -13.55 4.72 -8.10
C ASP A 338 -13.67 5.26 -9.53
N PRO A 339 -13.19 4.51 -10.52
CA PRO A 339 -13.23 4.96 -11.91
C PRO A 339 -14.65 5.07 -12.48
N ALA A 340 -15.62 4.30 -11.94
CA ALA A 340 -16.98 4.31 -12.39
C ALA A 340 -17.74 5.57 -11.95
N ARG A 341 -17.37 6.13 -10.79
CA ARG A 341 -18.00 7.31 -10.19
C ARG A 341 -17.12 8.55 -10.20
N ASP A 342 -15.98 8.49 -10.88
CA ASP A 342 -14.99 9.57 -11.00
C ASP A 342 -14.58 10.16 -9.63
N VAL A 343 -14.23 9.31 -8.69
CA VAL A 343 -13.77 9.70 -7.34
C VAL A 343 -12.42 9.10 -7.04
N ALA A 344 -11.51 9.92 -6.53
CA ALA A 344 -10.29 9.46 -5.86
C ALA A 344 -10.15 10.21 -4.54
N ALA A 345 -9.68 9.54 -3.49
CA ALA A 345 -9.51 10.18 -2.21
C ALA A 345 -8.37 9.57 -1.39
N VAL A 346 -7.85 10.38 -0.47
CA VAL A 346 -6.93 10.00 0.59
C VAL A 346 -7.50 10.39 1.93
N PHE A 347 -7.25 9.56 2.94
CA PHE A 347 -7.55 9.78 4.34
C PHE A 347 -6.32 9.36 5.14
N MET A 348 -5.58 10.29 5.71
CA MET A 348 -4.24 10.04 6.21
C MET A 348 -4.14 10.40 7.69
N ALA A 349 -3.83 9.42 8.52
CA ALA A 349 -3.45 9.54 9.91
C ALA A 349 -2.05 8.95 10.14
N GLN A 350 -1.52 9.03 11.35
CA GLN A 350 -0.26 8.38 11.74
C GLN A 350 -0.42 7.73 13.10
N SER A 351 -1.21 6.67 13.16
CA SER A 351 -1.50 5.95 14.40
C SER A 351 -1.46 4.43 14.24
N LEU A 352 -1.10 3.75 15.32
CA LEU A 352 -1.17 2.30 15.50
C LEU A 352 -2.17 1.97 16.63
N PRO A 353 -2.75 0.75 16.63
CA PRO A 353 -2.61 -0.30 15.62
C PRO A 353 -3.35 0.03 14.31
N PHE A 354 -2.88 -0.58 13.22
CA PHE A 354 -3.58 -0.52 11.94
C PHE A 354 -4.93 -1.23 12.03
N ALA A 355 -5.93 -0.66 11.34
CA ALA A 355 -7.28 -1.21 11.23
C ALA A 355 -8.03 -1.35 12.57
N GLU A 356 -7.64 -0.59 13.60
CA GLU A 356 -8.42 -0.50 14.83
C GLU A 356 -9.86 -0.07 14.52
N GLY A 357 -10.84 -0.68 15.18
CA GLY A 357 -12.26 -0.48 14.86
C GLY A 357 -12.75 0.98 14.94
N ARG A 358 -12.19 1.82 15.82
CA ARG A 358 -12.53 3.26 15.88
C ARG A 358 -12.03 4.02 14.65
N VAL A 359 -10.78 3.77 14.26
CA VAL A 359 -10.19 4.35 13.06
C VAL A 359 -10.95 3.94 11.81
N MET A 360 -11.28 2.64 11.70
CA MET A 360 -12.03 2.14 10.54
C MET A 360 -13.42 2.76 10.45
N ARG A 361 -14.13 2.94 11.57
CA ARG A 361 -15.43 3.66 11.58
C ARG A 361 -15.29 5.10 11.11
N ALA A 362 -14.28 5.83 11.59
CA ALA A 362 -14.03 7.21 11.14
C ALA A 362 -13.76 7.28 9.63
N PHE A 363 -12.91 6.39 9.12
CA PHE A 363 -12.64 6.27 7.69
C PHE A 363 -13.90 5.93 6.88
N GLU A 364 -14.68 4.93 7.30
CA GLU A 364 -15.90 4.52 6.60
C GLU A 364 -16.99 5.60 6.61
N ASN A 365 -17.15 6.31 7.70
CA ASN A 365 -18.09 7.43 7.80
C ASN A 365 -17.69 8.57 6.86
N PHE A 366 -16.39 8.88 6.80
CA PHE A 366 -15.87 9.86 5.84
C PHE A 366 -16.12 9.39 4.40
N GLU A 367 -15.81 8.14 4.05
CA GLU A 367 -16.04 7.61 2.71
C GLU A 367 -17.52 7.67 2.34
N ARG A 368 -18.46 7.23 3.20
CA ARG A 368 -19.91 7.34 2.96
C ARG A 368 -20.35 8.78 2.70
N ALA A 369 -19.84 9.74 3.47
CA ALA A 369 -20.16 11.14 3.30
C ALA A 369 -19.62 11.72 1.98
N VAL A 370 -18.44 11.25 1.52
CA VAL A 370 -17.91 11.59 0.19
C VAL A 370 -18.88 11.15 -0.91
N TYR A 371 -19.35 9.89 -0.86
CA TYR A 371 -20.28 9.39 -1.87
C TYR A 371 -21.64 10.09 -1.81
N ALA A 372 -22.16 10.32 -0.62
CA ALA A 372 -23.42 11.08 -0.44
C ALA A 372 -23.34 12.51 -1.00
N ARG A 373 -22.13 13.12 -0.97
CA ARG A 373 -21.94 14.51 -1.36
C ARG A 373 -21.57 14.69 -2.83
N PHE A 374 -20.68 13.85 -3.36
CA PHE A 374 -20.06 14.06 -4.67
C PHE A 374 -20.56 13.10 -5.75
N VAL A 375 -21.24 12.03 -5.37
CA VAL A 375 -21.77 11.04 -6.30
C VAL A 375 -23.29 11.15 -6.31
N ARG A 376 -23.86 11.47 -7.48
CA ARG A 376 -25.33 11.47 -7.63
C ARG A 376 -25.84 10.04 -7.50
N PRO A 377 -26.96 9.81 -6.78
CA PRO A 377 -27.66 8.53 -6.88
C PRO A 377 -27.95 8.22 -8.36
N ALA A 378 -27.69 6.96 -8.77
CA ALA A 378 -28.00 6.48 -10.10
C ALA A 378 -29.50 6.41 -10.32
#